data_fbe8403085dc52b2ff25bf50be919227
#
_entry.id   fbe8403085dc52b2ff25bf50be919227
#
_cell.length_a   1.000
_cell.length_b   1.000
_cell.length_c   1.000
_cell.angle_alpha   90.00
_cell.angle_beta   90.00
_cell.angle_gamma   90.00
#
_symmetry.space_group_name_H-M   'P 1'
#
loop_
_entity.id
_entity.type
_entity.pdbx_description
1 polymer ?
#
loop_
_entity_poly.entity_id
_entity_poly.type
_entity_poly.pdbx_seq_one_letter_code
_entity_poly.pdbx_strand_id
1 'polypeptide(L)'
;MTFAEFAQRVADALPETAWGIRAAGDPEKPITTVAVASGSGGSFLPTAAAAGADVLVTSDLKHHIVDDHLAASDMCVIDTAHWASEFPWVYQAERAITSELDVDTTIITLVTDPWNLGIRKEK
;
A
#
# COMPACT_ATOMS: atom_id res chain seq x y z
N MET A 1 -14.69 5.44 -8.53
CA MET A 1 -14.89 5.49 -7.06
C MET A 1 -14.13 6.65 -6.49
N THR A 2 -14.51 7.14 -5.32
CA THR A 2 -13.78 8.18 -4.60
C THR A 2 -12.50 7.64 -3.98
N PHE A 3 -11.57 8.53 -3.60
CA PHE A 3 -10.36 8.14 -2.89
C PHE A 3 -10.65 7.46 -1.54
N ALA A 4 -11.64 7.96 -0.80
CA ALA A 4 -12.04 7.32 0.46
C ALA A 4 -12.52 5.87 0.27
N GLU A 5 -13.35 5.62 -0.76
CA GLU A 5 -13.80 4.27 -1.11
C GLU A 5 -12.65 3.36 -1.56
N PHE A 6 -11.71 3.93 -2.33
CA PHE A 6 -10.52 3.17 -2.77
C PHE A 6 -9.60 2.82 -1.60
N ALA A 7 -9.35 3.77 -0.68
CA ALA A 7 -8.56 3.51 0.52
C ALA A 7 -9.17 2.39 1.38
N GLN A 8 -10.50 2.38 1.54
CA GLN A 8 -11.18 1.29 2.24
C GLN A 8 -10.99 -0.05 1.53
N ARG A 9 -11.08 -0.10 0.20
CA ARG A 9 -10.79 -1.32 -0.57
C ARG A 9 -9.37 -1.83 -0.39
N VAL A 10 -8.39 -0.92 -0.33
CA VAL A 10 -7.00 -1.30 -0.07
C VAL A 10 -6.87 -1.91 1.33
N ALA A 11 -7.49 -1.30 2.34
CA ALA A 11 -7.50 -1.84 3.70
C ALA A 11 -8.11 -3.24 3.77
N ASP A 12 -9.24 -3.45 3.08
CA ASP A 12 -9.96 -4.73 3.08
C ASP A 12 -9.22 -5.84 2.31
N ALA A 13 -8.41 -5.47 1.32
CA ALA A 13 -7.69 -6.41 0.46
C ALA A 13 -6.35 -6.88 1.03
N LEU A 14 -5.74 -6.10 1.92
CA LEU A 14 -4.43 -6.41 2.51
C LEU A 14 -4.58 -7.20 3.82
N PRO A 15 -3.55 -7.98 4.21
CA PRO A 15 -3.54 -8.64 5.50
C PRO A 15 -3.72 -7.65 6.65
N GLU A 16 -4.46 -8.05 7.67
CA GLU A 16 -4.62 -7.24 8.88
C GLU A 16 -3.29 -7.05 9.60
N THR A 17 -3.03 -5.81 10.04
CA THR A 17 -1.85 -5.44 10.81
C THR A 17 -2.24 -4.52 11.97
N ALA A 18 -1.36 -4.39 12.97
CA ALA A 18 -1.61 -3.54 14.13
C ALA A 18 -1.83 -2.07 13.77
N TRP A 19 -1.28 -1.64 12.66
CA TRP A 19 -1.35 -0.24 12.25
C TRP A 19 -2.45 0.02 11.16
N GLY A 20 -2.82 -0.97 10.35
CA GLY A 20 -3.75 -0.79 9.23
C GLY A 20 -3.14 0.02 8.09
N ILE A 21 -3.89 0.97 7.54
CA ILE A 21 -3.40 1.91 6.52
C ILE A 21 -3.60 3.36 6.96
N ARG A 22 -2.81 4.26 6.38
CA ARG A 22 -3.02 5.72 6.44
C ARG A 22 -3.19 6.24 5.02
N ALA A 23 -4.04 7.25 4.85
CA ALA A 23 -4.32 7.84 3.56
C ALA A 23 -4.26 9.36 3.65
N ALA A 24 -3.74 10.02 2.62
CA ALA A 24 -3.64 11.48 2.55
C ALA A 24 -3.97 11.98 1.14
N GLY A 25 -4.80 13.02 1.07
CA GLY A 25 -5.32 13.62 -0.16
C GLY A 25 -6.79 13.98 -0.01
N ASP A 26 -7.42 14.42 -1.09
CA ASP A 26 -8.84 14.74 -1.11
C ASP A 26 -9.69 13.44 -1.11
N PRO A 27 -10.49 13.17 -0.06
CA PRO A 27 -11.30 11.96 0.03
C PRO A 27 -12.32 11.79 -1.10
N GLU A 28 -12.76 12.89 -1.72
CA GLU A 28 -13.74 12.88 -2.81
C GLU A 28 -13.10 12.80 -4.21
N LYS A 29 -11.77 12.85 -4.30
CA LYS A 29 -11.07 12.75 -5.59
C LYS A 29 -11.44 11.46 -6.31
N PRO A 30 -11.86 11.51 -7.59
CA PRO A 30 -12.06 10.32 -8.40
C PRO A 30 -10.74 9.57 -8.64
N ILE A 31 -10.74 8.27 -8.41
CA ILE A 31 -9.59 7.40 -8.65
C ILE A 31 -9.87 6.51 -9.87
N THR A 32 -9.04 6.66 -10.88
CA THR A 32 -9.05 5.86 -12.12
C THR A 32 -7.70 5.20 -12.41
N THR A 33 -6.61 5.90 -12.12
CA THR A 33 -5.24 5.44 -12.37
C THR A 33 -4.48 5.27 -11.05
N VAL A 34 -4.04 4.05 -10.79
CA VAL A 34 -3.37 3.67 -9.55
C VAL A 34 -1.93 3.29 -9.83
N ALA A 35 -0.99 3.90 -9.12
CA ALA A 35 0.39 3.43 -9.03
C ALA A 35 0.58 2.59 -7.77
N VAL A 36 1.36 1.53 -7.88
CA VAL A 36 1.67 0.64 -6.76
C VAL A 36 3.17 0.43 -6.67
N ALA A 37 3.71 0.58 -5.47
CA ALA A 37 5.08 0.21 -5.14
C ALA A 37 5.09 -0.48 -3.78
N SER A 38 5.25 -1.80 -3.75
CA SER A 38 5.32 -2.55 -2.49
C SER A 38 6.58 -2.16 -1.71
N GLY A 39 6.53 -2.29 -0.39
CA GLY A 39 7.61 -1.83 0.48
C GLY A 39 7.77 -0.31 0.51
N SER A 40 8.96 0.18 0.81
CA SER A 40 9.26 1.61 0.99
C SER A 40 9.35 2.35 -0.35
N GLY A 41 8.28 3.03 -0.73
CA GLY A 41 8.15 3.66 -2.05
C GLY A 41 8.10 5.19 -2.07
N GLY A 42 8.53 5.86 -1.00
CA GLY A 42 8.49 7.35 -0.95
C GLY A 42 9.24 8.05 -2.08
N SER A 43 10.32 7.46 -2.58
CA SER A 43 11.09 7.99 -3.72
C SER A 43 10.32 7.93 -5.05
N PHE A 44 9.26 7.14 -5.15
CA PHE A 44 8.44 7.03 -6.37
C PHE A 44 7.33 8.07 -6.47
N LEU A 45 7.09 8.88 -5.44
CA LEU A 45 6.03 9.90 -5.46
C LEU A 45 6.13 10.83 -6.68
N PRO A 46 7.28 11.43 -7.01
CA PRO A 46 7.38 12.29 -8.18
C PRO A 46 7.15 11.55 -9.51
N THR A 47 7.65 10.32 -9.60
CA THR A 47 7.50 9.48 -10.81
C THR A 47 6.05 9.08 -11.04
N ALA A 48 5.34 8.65 -9.99
CA ALA A 48 3.93 8.29 -10.08
C ALA A 48 3.06 9.50 -10.46
N ALA A 49 3.32 10.67 -9.86
CA ALA A 49 2.62 11.90 -10.21
C ALA A 49 2.88 12.32 -11.67
N ALA A 50 4.12 12.26 -12.13
CA ALA A 50 4.49 12.57 -13.52
C ALA A 50 3.87 11.58 -14.51
N ALA A 51 3.64 10.34 -14.12
CA ALA A 51 2.95 9.33 -14.92
C ALA A 51 1.42 9.50 -14.96
N GLY A 52 0.87 10.46 -14.23
CA GLY A 52 -0.57 10.76 -14.21
C GLY A 52 -1.38 9.83 -13.31
N ALA A 53 -0.76 9.23 -12.29
CA ALA A 53 -1.50 8.47 -11.30
C ALA A 53 -2.38 9.39 -10.44
N ASP A 54 -3.57 8.91 -10.06
CA ASP A 54 -4.47 9.59 -9.13
C ASP A 54 -4.09 9.28 -7.67
N VAL A 55 -3.47 8.14 -7.45
CA VAL A 55 -3.01 7.67 -6.13
C VAL A 55 -1.79 6.77 -6.26
N LEU A 56 -0.86 6.88 -5.31
CA LEU A 56 0.20 5.90 -5.09
C LEU A 56 -0.09 5.11 -3.82
N VAL A 57 -0.08 3.76 -3.94
CA VAL A 57 -0.15 2.82 -2.82
C VAL A 57 1.26 2.30 -2.54
N THR A 58 1.79 2.56 -1.36
CA THR A 58 3.14 2.16 -0.95
C THR A 58 3.25 2.07 0.58
N SER A 59 4.45 1.98 1.12
CA SER A 59 4.71 1.88 2.56
C SER A 59 5.84 2.80 3.00
N ASP A 60 6.01 2.93 4.33
CA ASP A 60 7.10 3.66 4.99
C ASP A 60 7.22 5.13 4.56
N LEU A 61 6.09 5.78 4.35
CA LEU A 61 6.05 7.20 4.02
C LEU A 61 6.35 8.07 5.24
N LYS A 62 7.39 8.89 5.14
CA LYS A 62 7.74 9.87 6.17
C LYS A 62 6.82 11.08 6.10
N HIS A 63 6.53 11.68 7.25
CA HIS A 63 5.65 12.84 7.36
C HIS A 63 6.00 13.95 6.35
N HIS A 64 7.25 14.44 6.35
CA HIS A 64 7.67 15.56 5.50
C HIS A 64 7.62 15.24 3.99
N ILE A 65 7.86 13.98 3.61
CA ILE A 65 7.77 13.53 2.20
C ILE A 65 6.33 13.63 1.70
N VAL A 66 5.36 13.22 2.52
CA VAL A 66 3.94 13.32 2.16
C VAL A 66 3.48 14.78 2.16
N ASP A 67 3.89 15.58 3.13
CA ASP A 67 3.55 16.99 3.24
C ASP A 67 4.06 17.77 2.02
N ASP A 68 5.33 17.61 1.66
CA ASP A 68 5.93 18.21 0.46
C ASP A 68 5.23 17.77 -0.82
N HIS A 69 4.89 16.49 -0.92
CA HIS A 69 4.18 15.96 -2.08
C HIS A 69 2.79 16.59 -2.24
N LEU A 70 2.00 16.64 -1.17
CA LEU A 70 0.64 17.21 -1.21
C LEU A 70 0.64 18.72 -1.46
N ALA A 71 1.72 19.42 -1.12
CA ALA A 71 1.89 20.84 -1.48
C ALA A 71 2.16 21.05 -2.98
N ALA A 72 2.74 20.05 -3.66
CA ALA A 72 3.17 20.13 -5.06
C ALA A 72 2.26 19.38 -6.05
N SER A 73 1.39 18.49 -5.59
CA SER A 73 0.59 17.60 -6.43
C SER A 73 -0.76 17.29 -5.78
N ASP A 74 -1.76 17.04 -6.60
CA ASP A 74 -3.08 16.56 -6.16
C ASP A 74 -3.20 15.03 -6.14
N MET A 75 -2.12 14.30 -6.48
CA MET A 75 -2.08 12.85 -6.38
C MET A 75 -2.18 12.42 -4.92
N CYS A 76 -3.16 11.59 -4.61
CA CYS A 76 -3.35 11.02 -3.29
C CYS A 76 -2.29 9.97 -2.97
N VAL A 77 -2.10 9.66 -1.69
CA VAL A 77 -1.19 8.62 -1.24
C VAL A 77 -1.85 7.71 -0.21
N ILE A 78 -1.53 6.43 -0.27
CA ILE A 78 -1.89 5.43 0.74
C ILE A 78 -0.61 4.80 1.26
N ASP A 79 -0.44 4.87 2.57
CA ASP A 79 0.68 4.29 3.31
C ASP A 79 0.20 3.03 4.04
N THR A 80 0.65 1.89 3.58
CA THR A 80 0.29 0.57 4.12
C THR A 80 1.39 0.07 5.06
N ALA A 81 1.08 -0.93 5.88
CA ALA A 81 2.13 -1.64 6.62
C ALA A 81 3.07 -2.36 5.63
N HIS A 82 4.38 -2.22 5.81
CA HIS A 82 5.40 -2.73 4.88
C HIS A 82 5.20 -4.21 4.56
N TRP A 83 5.16 -5.04 5.62
CA TRP A 83 4.92 -6.48 5.47
C TRP A 83 3.63 -6.79 4.69
N ALA A 84 2.52 -6.11 5.02
CA ALA A 84 1.23 -6.34 4.36
C ALA A 84 1.26 -5.94 2.88
N SER A 85 2.04 -4.94 2.50
CA SER A 85 2.19 -4.53 1.09
C SER A 85 2.96 -5.53 0.24
N GLU A 86 3.85 -6.32 0.86
CA GLU A 86 4.70 -7.29 0.20
C GLU A 86 4.14 -8.71 0.23
N PHE A 87 3.38 -9.06 1.26
CA PHE A 87 2.87 -10.42 1.45
C PHE A 87 2.05 -10.97 0.26
N PRO A 88 1.21 -10.19 -0.46
CA PRO A 88 0.49 -10.66 -1.63
C PRO A 88 1.39 -11.23 -2.75
N TRP A 89 2.65 -10.82 -2.80
CA TRP A 89 3.66 -11.36 -3.73
C TRP A 89 3.89 -12.85 -3.54
N VAL A 90 3.75 -13.38 -2.32
CA VAL A 90 3.96 -14.81 -2.02
C VAL A 90 3.02 -15.70 -2.84
N TYR A 91 1.75 -15.29 -2.98
CA TYR A 91 0.77 -16.01 -3.80
C TYR A 91 1.08 -15.92 -5.30
N GLN A 92 1.62 -14.78 -5.75
CA GLN A 92 2.04 -14.60 -7.15
C GLN A 92 3.28 -15.44 -7.44
N ALA A 93 4.24 -15.47 -6.53
CA ALA A 93 5.44 -16.30 -6.64
C ALA A 93 5.09 -17.78 -6.69
N GLU A 94 4.19 -18.26 -5.83
CA GLU A 94 3.71 -19.64 -5.85
C GLU A 94 3.11 -20.00 -7.21
N ARG A 95 2.20 -19.16 -7.73
CA ARG A 95 1.61 -19.41 -9.06
C ARG A 95 2.64 -19.44 -10.17
N ALA A 96 3.61 -18.54 -10.15
CA ALA A 96 4.69 -18.49 -11.13
C ALA A 96 5.55 -19.76 -11.08
N ILE A 97 5.93 -20.20 -9.88
CA ILE A 97 6.74 -21.41 -9.67
C ILE A 97 6.01 -22.66 -10.13
N THR A 98 4.77 -22.85 -9.68
CA THR A 98 3.99 -24.07 -9.98
C THR A 98 3.51 -24.14 -11.43
N SER A 99 3.46 -23.00 -12.15
CA SER A 99 3.16 -23.00 -13.58
C SER A 99 4.32 -23.48 -14.45
N GLU A 100 5.56 -23.32 -13.98
CA GLU A 100 6.77 -23.61 -14.75
C GLU A 100 7.49 -24.88 -14.28
N LEU A 101 7.29 -25.24 -13.02
CA LEU A 101 8.01 -26.34 -12.38
C LEU A 101 7.05 -27.34 -11.74
N ASP A 102 7.39 -28.62 -11.85
CA ASP A 102 6.69 -29.71 -11.15
C ASP A 102 7.27 -29.89 -9.74
N VAL A 103 6.87 -28.98 -8.85
CA VAL A 103 7.32 -28.96 -7.45
C VAL A 103 6.16 -28.69 -6.51
N ASP A 104 6.21 -29.25 -5.33
CA ASP A 104 5.28 -28.93 -4.25
C ASP A 104 5.67 -27.60 -3.61
N THR A 105 4.68 -26.78 -3.31
CA THR A 105 4.85 -25.49 -2.64
C THR A 105 4.00 -25.39 -1.39
N THR A 106 4.46 -24.62 -0.43
CA THR A 106 3.69 -24.29 0.77
C THR A 106 3.90 -22.81 1.10
N ILE A 107 2.81 -22.06 1.21
CA ILE A 107 2.84 -20.67 1.64
C ILE A 107 2.89 -20.63 3.17
N ILE A 108 3.92 -20.00 3.71
CA ILE A 108 4.05 -19.75 5.15
C ILE A 108 3.34 -18.42 5.46
N THR A 109 2.25 -18.48 6.22
CA THR A 109 1.42 -17.31 6.56
C THR A 109 1.80 -16.67 7.90
N LEU A 110 2.98 -16.98 8.42
CA LEU A 110 3.50 -16.37 9.64
C LEU A 110 3.67 -14.86 9.45
N VAL A 111 3.06 -14.08 10.32
CA VAL A 111 3.21 -12.62 10.33
C VAL A 111 4.59 -12.26 10.84
N THR A 112 5.41 -11.64 10.00
CA THR A 112 6.75 -11.17 10.35
C THR A 112 6.83 -9.64 10.47
N ASP A 113 5.69 -8.96 10.47
CA ASP A 113 5.61 -7.53 10.78
C ASP A 113 6.13 -7.30 12.22
N PRO A 114 7.13 -6.41 12.42
CA PRO A 114 7.63 -6.11 13.77
C PRO A 114 6.62 -5.33 14.63
N TRP A 115 5.64 -4.65 14.00
CA TRP A 115 4.65 -3.86 14.71
C TRP A 115 3.47 -4.73 15.15
N ASN A 116 3.34 -4.98 16.44
CA ASN A 116 2.35 -5.88 17.00
C ASN A 116 1.28 -5.20 17.87
N LEU A 117 1.41 -3.90 18.12
CA LEU A 117 0.45 -3.10 18.88
C LEU A 117 0.13 -1.81 18.15
N GLY A 118 -1.15 -1.58 17.88
CA GLY A 118 -1.68 -0.30 17.43
C GLY A 118 -2.50 0.35 18.53
N ILE A 119 -2.04 1.49 19.05
CA ILE A 119 -2.71 2.20 20.15
C ILE A 119 -3.39 3.44 19.59
N ARG A 120 -4.69 3.53 19.74
CA ARG A 120 -5.48 4.72 19.42
C ARG A 120 -6.00 5.36 20.68
N LYS A 121 -6.11 6.69 20.67
CA LYS A 121 -6.75 7.40 21.79
C LYS A 121 -8.21 6.96 21.87
N GLU A 122 -8.65 6.57 23.06
CA GLU A 122 -10.06 6.33 23.32
C GLU A 122 -10.84 7.65 23.17
N LYS A 123 -12.04 7.56 22.57
CA LYS A 123 -12.92 8.72 22.39
C LYS A 123 -13.70 9.01 23.67
#